data_e81bf30f5f6e60119ae38ecd4af4a741
#
_entry.id   e81bf30f5f6e60119ae38ecd4af4a741
#
_cell.length_a   1.000
_cell.length_b   1.000
_cell.length_c   1.000
_cell.angle_alpha   90.00
_cell.angle_beta   90.00
_cell.angle_gamma   90.00
#
_symmetry.space_group_name_H-M   'P 1'
#
loop_
_entity.id
_entity.type
_entity.pdbx_description
1 polymer ?
#
loop_
_entity_poly.entity_id
_entity_poly.type
_entity_poly.pdbx_seq_one_letter_code
_entity_poly.pdbx_strand_id
1 'polypeptide(L)'
;MAKTKRFNNTNAFIDTRRSFDFEGNPFPFKEPEFRKKISKKQTGNICYIRERNFRMLKNEFVFKNPLRRMGYKSDDILQAGEFGAVMARAGVGKTAFLVQLALYSMLGEKNVLHVSLNNPVKKVGLAYREVFNRITAQYDIHQTNQLWDTALPHRFIMTFRVEGFSVPKLEERLTDLIEQNIFLPDMMIIDNIPFDDAVGKDLTQLKELALHQGIRVWFSVRTHRHQEPGLNGLPIQLGPVAELFEVAIQLVPVGKQIQIKAFKGPGSEANFPDLMLDPTTMLITDQS
;
A
#
# COMPACT_ATOMS: atom_id res chain seq x y z
N MET A 1 -31.50 -28.80 -37.53
CA MET A 1 -31.74 -29.13 -36.08
C MET A 1 -30.43 -28.94 -35.34
N ALA A 2 -30.21 -27.77 -34.73
CA ALA A 2 -29.02 -27.44 -33.98
C ALA A 2 -29.40 -27.46 -32.48
N LYS A 3 -28.76 -28.34 -31.72
CA LYS A 3 -28.95 -28.43 -30.23
C LYS A 3 -28.04 -27.40 -29.54
N THR A 4 -28.65 -26.40 -28.99
CA THR A 4 -28.04 -25.41 -28.08
C THR A 4 -27.71 -26.09 -26.74
N LYS A 5 -26.43 -26.24 -26.40
CA LYS A 5 -25.99 -26.60 -25.02
C LYS A 5 -25.96 -25.35 -24.17
N ARG A 6 -26.80 -25.33 -23.14
CA ARG A 6 -26.73 -24.37 -22.03
C ARG A 6 -25.47 -24.70 -21.20
N PHE A 7 -24.57 -23.72 -21.07
CA PHE A 7 -23.49 -23.77 -20.08
C PHE A 7 -24.06 -23.32 -18.73
N ASN A 8 -24.03 -24.21 -17.76
CA ASN A 8 -24.33 -23.90 -16.37
C ASN A 8 -23.19 -23.05 -15.80
N ASN A 9 -23.57 -21.90 -15.27
CA ASN A 9 -22.70 -20.96 -14.57
C ASN A 9 -22.38 -21.56 -13.18
N THR A 10 -21.27 -22.27 -13.04
CA THR A 10 -20.69 -22.65 -11.75
C THR A 10 -19.78 -21.52 -11.32
N ASN A 11 -20.23 -20.75 -10.30
CA ASN A 11 -19.41 -19.78 -9.57
C ASN A 11 -18.14 -20.46 -9.05
N ALA A 12 -17.04 -20.31 -9.73
CA ALA A 12 -15.71 -20.61 -9.21
C ALA A 12 -15.33 -19.48 -8.25
N PHE A 13 -15.43 -19.74 -6.95
CA PHE A 13 -14.81 -18.91 -5.92
C PHE A 13 -13.30 -19.01 -6.09
N ILE A 14 -12.68 -17.96 -6.64
CA ILE A 14 -11.23 -17.85 -6.70
C ILE A 14 -10.74 -17.46 -5.30
N ASP A 15 -10.01 -18.36 -4.63
CA ASP A 15 -9.40 -18.13 -3.34
C ASP A 15 -8.16 -17.22 -3.51
N THR A 16 -8.33 -15.93 -3.25
CA THR A 16 -7.28 -14.89 -3.34
C THR A 16 -6.19 -15.00 -2.25
N ARG A 17 -6.14 -16.11 -1.49
CA ARG A 17 -5.17 -16.36 -0.41
C ARG A 17 -3.89 -17.05 -0.86
N ARG A 18 -3.66 -17.22 -2.16
CA ARG A 18 -2.47 -17.91 -2.67
C ARG A 18 -1.29 -16.96 -2.76
N SER A 19 -0.33 -17.11 -1.86
CA SER A 19 1.04 -16.62 -2.02
C SER A 19 1.87 -17.71 -2.70
N PHE A 20 2.69 -17.33 -3.68
CA PHE A 20 3.58 -18.22 -4.40
C PHE A 20 5.03 -17.97 -3.95
N ASP A 21 5.86 -19.01 -3.93
CA ASP A 21 7.31 -18.91 -3.67
C ASP A 21 8.07 -18.43 -4.93
N PHE A 22 9.42 -18.33 -4.80
CA PHE A 22 10.31 -17.90 -5.88
C PHE A 22 10.31 -18.82 -7.12
N GLU A 23 9.76 -20.03 -7.00
CA GLU A 23 9.67 -21.04 -8.06
C GLU A 23 8.26 -21.19 -8.63
N GLY A 24 7.29 -20.39 -8.11
CA GLY A 24 5.89 -20.42 -8.58
C GLY A 24 5.01 -21.48 -7.92
N ASN A 25 5.44 -22.10 -6.80
CA ASN A 25 4.64 -23.11 -6.10
C ASN A 25 3.71 -22.48 -5.04
N PRO A 26 2.45 -22.91 -4.93
CA PRO A 26 1.53 -22.40 -3.93
C PRO A 26 1.88 -22.95 -2.52
N PHE A 27 1.89 -22.08 -1.51
CA PHE A 27 2.03 -22.51 -0.12
C PHE A 27 0.82 -23.35 0.33
N PRO A 28 1.02 -24.50 1.01
CA PRO A 28 -0.09 -25.33 1.50
C PRO A 28 -0.80 -24.64 2.67
N PHE A 29 -2.06 -24.28 2.47
CA PHE A 29 -2.94 -23.74 3.50
C PHE A 29 -3.84 -24.85 4.06
N LYS A 30 -3.80 -25.08 5.39
CA LYS A 30 -4.78 -25.93 6.09
C LYS A 30 -5.98 -25.08 6.49
N GLU A 31 -7.16 -25.42 5.99
CA GLU A 31 -8.43 -24.84 6.45
C GLU A 31 -8.72 -25.22 7.91
N PRO A 32 -9.21 -24.27 8.74
CA PRO A 32 -9.78 -24.61 10.04
C PRO A 32 -11.24 -25.08 9.88
N GLU A 33 -11.52 -26.29 10.32
CA GLU A 33 -12.88 -26.83 10.46
C GLU A 33 -13.67 -26.06 11.51
N PHE A 34 -14.64 -25.22 11.07
CA PHE A 34 -15.72 -24.75 11.92
C PHE A 34 -16.97 -24.42 11.09
N ARG A 35 -17.81 -25.45 10.77
CA ARG A 35 -19.21 -25.25 10.42
C ARG A 35 -20.09 -25.95 11.43
N LYS A 36 -20.59 -25.22 12.43
CA LYS A 36 -21.78 -25.65 13.24
C LYS A 36 -23.03 -24.96 12.69
N LYS A 37 -24.06 -25.78 12.44
CA LYS A 37 -25.39 -25.39 11.97
C LYS A 37 -26.06 -24.38 12.90
N ILE A 38 -26.45 -23.22 12.40
CA ILE A 38 -27.30 -22.24 13.07
C ILE A 38 -28.54 -22.03 12.19
N SER A 39 -29.75 -21.97 12.80
CA SER A 39 -31.04 -21.93 12.11
C SER A 39 -31.29 -20.64 11.32
N LYS A 40 -31.91 -20.76 10.14
CA LYS A 40 -32.05 -19.75 9.10
C LYS A 40 -32.85 -18.47 9.43
N LYS A 41 -33.54 -18.35 10.54
CA LYS A 41 -34.41 -17.19 10.85
C LYS A 41 -33.78 -16.17 11.81
N GLN A 42 -32.79 -16.55 12.62
CA GLN A 42 -32.02 -15.61 13.46
C GLN A 42 -30.78 -15.04 12.75
N THR A 43 -30.35 -15.66 11.67
CA THR A 43 -29.16 -15.27 10.89
C THR A 43 -29.34 -13.96 10.13
N GLY A 44 -30.52 -13.60 9.64
CA GLY A 44 -30.75 -12.43 8.82
C GLY A 44 -30.51 -11.11 9.59
N ASN A 45 -31.07 -10.97 10.80
CA ASN A 45 -30.92 -9.75 11.59
C ASN A 45 -29.52 -9.60 12.21
N ILE A 46 -28.93 -10.70 12.68
CA ILE A 46 -27.58 -10.69 13.26
C ILE A 46 -26.52 -10.44 12.17
N CYS A 47 -26.69 -11.01 10.99
CA CYS A 47 -25.81 -10.77 9.85
C CYS A 47 -25.89 -9.30 9.41
N TYR A 48 -27.08 -8.72 9.26
CA TYR A 48 -27.28 -7.32 8.87
C TYR A 48 -26.71 -6.32 9.87
N ILE A 49 -26.90 -6.55 11.18
CA ILE A 49 -26.34 -5.70 12.25
C ILE A 49 -24.82 -5.83 12.27
N ARG A 50 -24.27 -7.02 12.05
CA ARG A 50 -22.84 -7.28 12.01
C ARG A 50 -22.17 -6.61 10.81
N GLU A 51 -22.77 -6.68 9.63
CA GLU A 51 -22.32 -6.00 8.42
C GLU A 51 -22.39 -4.48 8.55
N ARG A 52 -23.47 -3.95 9.14
CA ARG A 52 -23.64 -2.52 9.38
C ARG A 52 -22.60 -1.99 10.36
N ASN A 53 -22.37 -2.68 11.48
CA ASN A 53 -21.34 -2.29 12.46
C ASN A 53 -19.95 -2.39 11.86
N PHE A 54 -19.68 -3.40 11.05
CA PHE A 54 -18.42 -3.58 10.37
C PHE A 54 -18.15 -2.47 9.34
N ARG A 55 -19.18 -2.09 8.56
CA ARG A 55 -19.08 -0.96 7.61
C ARG A 55 -18.85 0.37 8.33
N MET A 56 -19.46 0.57 9.50
CA MET A 56 -19.20 1.74 10.35
C MET A 56 -17.75 1.78 10.84
N LEU A 57 -17.24 0.67 11.37
CA LEU A 57 -15.84 0.55 11.82
C LEU A 57 -14.85 0.81 10.68
N LYS A 58 -15.11 0.27 9.50
CA LYS A 58 -14.30 0.50 8.30
C LYS A 58 -14.28 1.97 7.91
N ASN A 59 -15.44 2.62 7.87
CA ASN A 59 -15.55 4.04 7.58
C ASN A 59 -14.85 4.89 8.64
N GLU A 60 -15.01 4.57 9.92
CA GLU A 60 -14.32 5.26 11.01
C GLU A 60 -12.79 5.16 10.89
N PHE A 61 -12.28 3.98 10.51
CA PHE A 61 -10.86 3.79 10.25
C PHE A 61 -10.36 4.67 9.09
N VAL A 62 -11.09 4.69 7.97
CA VAL A 62 -10.75 5.52 6.80
C VAL A 62 -10.84 7.01 7.14
N PHE A 63 -11.85 7.43 7.91
CA PHE A 63 -11.97 8.83 8.35
C PHE A 63 -10.84 9.30 9.28
N LYS A 64 -10.27 8.40 10.07
CA LYS A 64 -9.12 8.67 10.96
C LYS A 64 -7.78 8.66 10.23
N ASN A 65 -7.77 8.57 8.89
CA ASN A 65 -6.55 8.65 8.10
C ASN A 65 -5.85 10.00 8.32
N PRO A 66 -4.69 10.04 9.00
CA PRO A 66 -4.02 11.29 9.32
C PRO A 66 -3.51 12.03 8.08
N LEU A 67 -3.41 11.36 6.93
CA LEU A 67 -3.03 11.99 5.66
C LEU A 67 -4.10 12.97 5.14
N ARG A 68 -5.37 12.78 5.50
CA ARG A 68 -6.40 13.79 5.27
C ARG A 68 -6.08 15.11 5.95
N ARG A 69 -5.38 15.06 7.08
CA ARG A 69 -4.90 16.24 7.80
C ARG A 69 -3.74 16.94 7.09
N MET A 70 -3.07 16.24 6.18
CA MET A 70 -2.08 16.84 5.27
C MET A 70 -2.72 17.72 4.17
N GLY A 71 -4.00 18.08 4.29
CA GLY A 71 -4.70 18.92 3.32
C GLY A 71 -5.22 18.18 2.10
N TYR A 72 -5.09 16.86 2.05
CA TYR A 72 -5.64 16.07 0.95
C TYR A 72 -7.16 15.93 1.09
N LYS A 73 -7.91 16.45 0.13
CA LYS A 73 -9.39 16.45 0.14
C LYS A 73 -9.99 15.09 -0.22
N SER A 74 -9.22 14.22 -0.88
CA SER A 74 -9.63 12.88 -1.30
C SER A 74 -8.99 11.79 -0.44
N ASP A 75 -9.58 10.60 -0.43
CA ASP A 75 -9.01 9.41 0.21
C ASP A 75 -7.72 8.94 -0.47
N ASP A 76 -7.53 9.36 -1.73
CA ASP A 76 -6.34 9.11 -2.52
C ASP A 76 -5.49 10.37 -2.62
N ILE A 77 -4.25 10.27 -2.17
CA ILE A 77 -3.27 11.35 -2.26
C ILE A 77 -2.80 11.53 -3.71
N LEU A 78 -2.68 10.43 -4.45
CA LEU A 78 -2.27 10.42 -5.86
C LEU A 78 -3.47 10.09 -6.75
N GLN A 79 -3.49 10.69 -7.93
CA GLN A 79 -4.37 10.29 -9.01
C GLN A 79 -3.80 9.11 -9.79
N ALA A 80 -4.60 8.53 -10.70
CA ALA A 80 -4.14 7.47 -11.60
C ALA A 80 -2.93 7.96 -12.42
N GLY A 81 -1.87 7.15 -12.46
CA GLY A 81 -0.62 7.46 -13.15
C GLY A 81 0.33 8.40 -12.38
N GLU A 82 -0.07 8.96 -11.24
CA GLU A 82 0.78 9.85 -10.46
C GLU A 82 1.77 9.10 -9.56
N PHE A 83 2.91 9.76 -9.32
CA PHE A 83 3.99 9.25 -8.48
C PHE A 83 4.10 10.04 -7.17
N GLY A 84 4.30 9.30 -6.07
CA GLY A 84 4.63 9.83 -4.76
C GLY A 84 5.94 9.24 -4.23
N ALA A 85 6.73 10.05 -3.54
CA ALA A 85 7.98 9.63 -2.91
C ALA A 85 7.94 9.82 -1.40
N VAL A 86 8.34 8.79 -0.65
CA VAL A 86 8.62 8.86 0.78
C VAL A 86 10.12 8.72 0.99
N MET A 87 10.74 9.82 1.40
CA MET A 87 12.19 9.96 1.51
C MET A 87 12.61 9.90 2.97
N ALA A 88 13.60 9.12 3.31
CA ALA A 88 14.25 9.12 4.62
C ALA A 88 15.56 8.33 4.61
N ARG A 89 16.34 8.48 5.67
CA ARG A 89 17.48 7.59 5.94
C ARG A 89 17.01 6.16 6.22
N ALA A 90 17.95 5.21 6.17
CA ALA A 90 17.66 3.84 6.57
C ALA A 90 17.16 3.81 8.03
N GLY A 91 16.16 2.97 8.31
CA GLY A 91 15.61 2.75 9.66
C GLY A 91 14.63 3.82 10.17
N VAL A 92 14.37 4.91 9.44
CA VAL A 92 13.51 6.03 9.89
C VAL A 92 12.00 5.73 9.72
N GLY A 93 11.61 4.62 9.10
CA GLY A 93 10.20 4.24 9.02
C GLY A 93 9.53 4.39 7.65
N LYS A 94 10.29 4.57 6.55
CA LYS A 94 9.71 4.66 5.19
C LYS A 94 8.72 3.55 4.87
N THR A 95 9.14 2.30 5.05
CA THR A 95 8.29 1.13 4.78
C THR A 95 7.04 1.13 5.66
N ALA A 96 7.17 1.48 6.95
CA ALA A 96 6.01 1.56 7.85
C ALA A 96 5.03 2.66 7.42
N PHE A 97 5.53 3.81 6.97
CA PHE A 97 4.69 4.88 6.43
C PHE A 97 3.95 4.44 5.15
N LEU A 98 4.66 3.81 4.21
CA LEU A 98 4.06 3.28 2.98
C LEU A 98 3.03 2.17 3.26
N VAL A 99 3.30 1.32 4.24
CA VAL A 99 2.36 0.30 4.69
C VAL A 99 1.11 0.93 5.31
N GLN A 100 1.22 2.05 6.02
CA GLN A 100 0.04 2.78 6.49
C GLN A 100 -0.81 3.25 5.30
N LEU A 101 -0.21 3.90 4.28
CA LEU A 101 -0.92 4.31 3.06
C LEU A 101 -1.64 3.12 2.40
N ALA A 102 -0.93 2.00 2.28
CA ALA A 102 -1.48 0.78 1.71
C ALA A 102 -2.67 0.26 2.51
N LEU A 103 -2.57 0.19 3.83
CA LEU A 103 -3.65 -0.30 4.69
C LEU A 103 -4.91 0.55 4.59
N TYR A 104 -4.78 1.87 4.52
CA TYR A 104 -5.93 2.75 4.28
C TYR A 104 -6.58 2.50 2.92
N SER A 105 -5.79 2.32 1.87
CA SER A 105 -6.28 1.97 0.53
C SER A 105 -6.98 0.62 0.52
N MET A 106 -6.38 -0.42 1.14
CA MET A 106 -6.96 -1.77 1.24
C MET A 106 -8.28 -1.78 2.01
N LEU A 107 -8.36 -1.05 3.12
CA LEU A 107 -9.59 -0.88 3.88
C LEU A 107 -10.65 -0.07 3.11
N GLY A 108 -10.23 0.78 2.18
CA GLY A 108 -11.07 1.44 1.17
C GLY A 108 -11.45 0.54 -0.02
N GLU A 109 -11.21 -0.78 0.05
CA GLU A 109 -11.47 -1.78 -1.03
C GLU A 109 -10.65 -1.54 -2.31
N LYS A 110 -9.49 -0.89 -2.19
CA LYS A 110 -8.56 -0.68 -3.28
C LYS A 110 -7.44 -1.70 -3.23
N ASN A 111 -7.10 -2.24 -4.37
CA ASN A 111 -6.08 -3.26 -4.51
C ASN A 111 -4.68 -2.66 -4.50
N VAL A 112 -3.82 -3.14 -3.63
CA VAL A 112 -2.44 -2.67 -3.46
C VAL A 112 -1.45 -3.75 -3.87
N LEU A 113 -0.65 -3.47 -4.88
CA LEU A 113 0.52 -4.26 -5.26
C LEU A 113 1.75 -3.71 -4.54
N HIS A 114 2.36 -4.49 -3.65
CA HIS A 114 3.62 -4.13 -2.99
C HIS A 114 4.78 -4.85 -3.68
N VAL A 115 5.58 -4.10 -4.43
CA VAL A 115 6.82 -4.56 -5.06
C VAL A 115 7.99 -4.28 -4.13
N SER A 116 8.68 -5.31 -3.66
CA SER A 116 9.84 -5.18 -2.78
C SER A 116 11.10 -5.72 -3.45
N LEU A 117 12.17 -4.93 -3.45
CA LEU A 117 13.45 -5.30 -4.06
C LEU A 117 14.46 -5.91 -3.08
N ASN A 118 14.23 -5.81 -1.77
CA ASN A 118 15.19 -6.28 -0.77
C ASN A 118 14.60 -7.22 0.28
N ASN A 119 13.28 -7.21 0.45
CA ASN A 119 12.64 -7.96 1.51
C ASN A 119 11.81 -9.11 0.92
N PRO A 120 11.94 -10.34 1.47
CA PRO A 120 11.08 -11.45 1.05
C PRO A 120 9.63 -11.22 1.45
N VAL A 121 8.69 -11.88 0.76
CA VAL A 121 7.24 -11.81 0.97
C VAL A 121 6.86 -11.91 2.45
N LYS A 122 7.46 -12.87 3.19
CA LYS A 122 7.19 -13.06 4.62
C LYS A 122 7.50 -11.81 5.45
N LYS A 123 8.63 -11.14 5.18
CA LYS A 123 9.04 -9.92 5.92
C LYS A 123 8.13 -8.75 5.61
N VAL A 124 7.77 -8.56 4.34
CA VAL A 124 6.79 -7.53 3.94
C VAL A 124 5.43 -7.81 4.59
N GLY A 125 4.96 -9.06 4.54
CA GLY A 125 3.69 -9.47 5.18
C GLY A 125 3.66 -9.22 6.69
N LEU A 126 4.77 -9.47 7.40
CA LEU A 126 4.90 -9.15 8.83
C LEU A 126 4.81 -7.64 9.08
N ALA A 127 5.46 -6.81 8.27
CA ALA A 127 5.38 -5.35 8.40
C ALA A 127 3.93 -4.85 8.29
N TYR A 128 3.14 -5.37 7.33
CA TYR A 128 1.72 -5.06 7.23
C TYR A 128 0.95 -5.46 8.50
N ARG A 129 1.20 -6.66 9.03
CA ARG A 129 0.51 -7.13 10.23
C ARG A 129 0.86 -6.31 11.47
N GLU A 130 2.12 -5.96 11.63
CA GLU A 130 2.58 -5.13 12.75
C GLU A 130 1.99 -3.72 12.71
N VAL A 131 2.05 -3.05 11.56
CA VAL A 131 1.47 -1.70 11.40
C VAL A 131 -0.04 -1.75 11.61
N PHE A 132 -0.74 -2.73 11.05
CA PHE A 132 -2.17 -2.92 11.28
C PHE A 132 -2.52 -3.09 12.75
N ASN A 133 -1.78 -3.96 13.48
CA ASN A 133 -2.02 -4.17 14.90
C ASN A 133 -1.78 -2.89 15.73
N ARG A 134 -0.77 -2.09 15.38
CA ARG A 134 -0.50 -0.81 16.04
C ARG A 134 -1.60 0.20 15.79
N ILE A 135 -2.08 0.32 14.55
CA ILE A 135 -3.22 1.20 14.21
C ILE A 135 -4.47 0.77 14.97
N THR A 136 -4.80 -0.52 14.96
CA THR A 136 -6.01 -1.02 15.66
C THR A 136 -5.92 -0.83 17.16
N ALA A 137 -4.74 -0.96 17.75
CA ALA A 137 -4.50 -0.67 19.17
C ALA A 137 -4.63 0.84 19.49
N GLN A 138 -4.10 1.71 18.63
CA GLN A 138 -4.18 3.17 18.83
C GLN A 138 -5.63 3.68 18.79
N TYR A 139 -6.49 3.05 18.00
CA TYR A 139 -7.90 3.45 17.86
C TYR A 139 -8.88 2.56 18.61
N ASP A 140 -8.41 1.67 19.49
CA ASP A 140 -9.21 0.74 20.31
C ASP A 140 -10.23 -0.07 19.50
N ILE A 141 -9.78 -0.62 18.39
CA ILE A 141 -10.63 -1.39 17.46
C ILE A 141 -10.70 -2.84 17.91
N HIS A 142 -11.88 -3.31 18.33
CA HIS A 142 -12.06 -4.65 18.90
C HIS A 142 -12.18 -5.79 17.88
N GLN A 143 -12.68 -5.54 16.66
CA GLN A 143 -12.90 -6.57 15.64
C GLN A 143 -11.72 -6.71 14.65
N THR A 144 -10.50 -6.74 15.20
CA THR A 144 -9.26 -6.66 14.42
C THR A 144 -9.07 -7.80 13.42
N ASN A 145 -9.40 -9.03 13.79
CA ASN A 145 -9.23 -10.17 12.88
C ASN A 145 -10.18 -10.11 11.68
N GLN A 146 -11.43 -9.74 11.91
CA GLN A 146 -12.41 -9.60 10.83
C GLN A 146 -12.02 -8.47 9.87
N LEU A 147 -11.54 -7.35 10.41
CA LEU A 147 -11.07 -6.21 9.62
C LEU A 147 -9.83 -6.59 8.79
N TRP A 148 -8.91 -7.34 9.38
CA TRP A 148 -7.73 -7.86 8.69
C TRP A 148 -8.12 -8.80 7.54
N ASP A 149 -9.01 -9.76 7.79
CA ASP A 149 -9.46 -10.73 6.79
C ASP A 149 -10.17 -10.05 5.61
N THR A 150 -10.81 -8.89 5.84
CA THR A 150 -11.41 -8.07 4.78
C THR A 150 -10.35 -7.30 3.97
N ALA A 151 -9.32 -6.79 4.64
CA ALA A 151 -8.26 -6.05 3.97
C ALA A 151 -7.31 -6.96 3.17
N LEU A 152 -7.05 -8.17 3.66
CA LEU A 152 -6.04 -9.07 3.11
C LEU A 152 -6.22 -9.42 1.62
N PRO A 153 -7.43 -9.64 1.08
CA PRO A 153 -7.64 -9.89 -0.36
C PRO A 153 -7.22 -8.73 -1.27
N HIS A 154 -7.15 -7.51 -0.73
CA HIS A 154 -6.75 -6.31 -1.44
C HIS A 154 -5.23 -6.07 -1.45
N ARG A 155 -4.43 -7.08 -1.10
CA ARG A 155 -2.98 -6.99 -1.11
C ARG A 155 -2.36 -8.09 -1.94
N PHE A 156 -1.48 -7.71 -2.86
CA PHE A 156 -0.56 -8.62 -3.53
C PHE A 156 0.89 -8.19 -3.25
N ILE A 157 1.79 -9.12 -2.93
CA ILE A 157 3.20 -8.85 -2.68
C ILE A 157 4.02 -9.54 -3.77
N MET A 158 4.80 -8.74 -4.49
CA MET A 158 5.74 -9.20 -5.52
C MET A 158 7.16 -8.86 -5.08
N THR A 159 8.09 -9.78 -5.22
CA THR A 159 9.48 -9.54 -4.82
C THR A 159 10.42 -9.73 -6.00
N PHE A 160 11.45 -8.87 -6.05
CA PHE A 160 12.56 -8.96 -6.97
C PHE A 160 13.87 -8.90 -6.19
N ARG A 161 14.93 -9.46 -6.77
CA ARG A 161 16.29 -9.07 -6.37
C ARG A 161 16.64 -7.76 -7.08
N VAL A 162 17.41 -6.89 -6.43
CA VAL A 162 17.80 -5.59 -7.03
C VAL A 162 18.42 -5.77 -8.40
N GLU A 163 19.38 -6.70 -8.53
CA GLU A 163 20.08 -6.98 -9.79
C GLU A 163 19.20 -7.61 -10.87
N GLY A 164 18.06 -8.16 -10.47
CA GLY A 164 17.11 -8.80 -11.38
C GLY A 164 15.90 -7.95 -11.71
N PHE A 165 15.77 -6.76 -11.11
CA PHE A 165 14.67 -5.84 -11.37
C PHE A 165 14.90 -5.08 -12.68
N SER A 166 13.85 -4.96 -13.46
CA SER A 166 13.75 -4.00 -14.56
C SER A 166 12.28 -3.69 -14.81
N VAL A 167 12.00 -2.52 -15.37
CA VAL A 167 10.62 -2.11 -15.67
C VAL A 167 9.94 -3.07 -16.65
N PRO A 168 10.58 -3.56 -17.72
CA PRO A 168 9.97 -4.56 -18.60
C PRO A 168 9.57 -5.86 -17.88
N LYS A 169 10.38 -6.35 -16.94
CA LYS A 169 10.01 -7.54 -16.14
C LYS A 169 8.86 -7.28 -15.18
N LEU A 170 8.78 -6.08 -14.61
CA LEU A 170 7.64 -5.68 -13.80
C LEU A 170 6.38 -5.60 -14.65
N GLU A 171 6.48 -5.01 -15.83
CA GLU A 171 5.39 -4.89 -16.81
C GLU A 171 4.86 -6.26 -17.23
N GLU A 172 5.74 -7.20 -17.61
CA GLU A 172 5.39 -8.58 -17.96
C GLU A 172 4.55 -9.23 -16.84
N ARG A 173 5.07 -9.21 -15.60
CA ARG A 173 4.37 -9.81 -14.46
C ARG A 173 3.08 -9.10 -14.08
N LEU A 174 3.03 -7.78 -14.23
CA LEU A 174 1.83 -7.00 -13.98
C LEU A 174 0.76 -7.32 -15.03
N THR A 175 1.15 -7.40 -16.30
CA THR A 175 0.28 -7.79 -17.41
C THR A 175 -0.31 -9.18 -17.17
N ASP A 176 0.52 -10.15 -16.78
CA ASP A 176 0.05 -11.50 -16.44
C ASP A 176 -1.01 -11.49 -15.34
N LEU A 177 -0.81 -10.71 -14.27
CA LEU A 177 -1.78 -10.59 -13.18
C LEU A 177 -3.11 -9.99 -13.64
N ILE A 178 -3.06 -8.99 -14.52
CA ILE A 178 -4.24 -8.28 -15.04
C ILE A 178 -4.98 -9.15 -16.06
N GLU A 179 -4.29 -9.68 -17.07
CA GLU A 179 -4.90 -10.46 -18.17
C GLU A 179 -5.52 -11.76 -17.68
N GLN A 180 -4.88 -12.40 -16.69
CA GLN A 180 -5.43 -13.60 -16.04
C GLN A 180 -6.50 -13.29 -14.99
N ASN A 181 -6.83 -12.00 -14.80
CA ASN A 181 -7.80 -11.53 -13.80
C ASN A 181 -7.50 -12.05 -12.39
N ILE A 182 -6.19 -12.17 -12.04
CA ILE A 182 -5.72 -12.59 -10.72
C ILE A 182 -5.75 -11.41 -9.76
N PHE A 183 -5.23 -10.24 -10.20
CA PHE A 183 -5.16 -9.05 -9.38
C PHE A 183 -5.04 -7.79 -10.24
N LEU A 184 -5.97 -6.85 -10.05
CA LEU A 184 -5.96 -5.54 -10.73
C LEU A 184 -5.58 -4.47 -9.69
N PRO A 185 -4.35 -3.96 -9.67
CA PRO A 185 -3.92 -2.98 -8.68
C PRO A 185 -4.44 -1.58 -8.98
N ASP A 186 -4.98 -0.90 -7.97
CA ASP A 186 -5.28 0.54 -7.98
C ASP A 186 -4.07 1.36 -7.55
N MET A 187 -3.22 0.76 -6.72
CA MET A 187 -2.04 1.37 -6.13
C MET A 187 -0.87 0.39 -6.17
N MET A 188 0.33 0.89 -6.47
CA MET A 188 1.57 0.15 -6.39
C MET A 188 2.54 0.83 -5.43
N ILE A 189 3.20 0.05 -4.60
CA ILE A 189 4.35 0.48 -3.79
C ILE A 189 5.59 -0.16 -4.38
N ILE A 190 6.63 0.64 -4.64
CA ILE A 190 7.96 0.14 -5.02
C ILE A 190 8.92 0.48 -3.89
N ASP A 191 9.27 -0.55 -3.10
CA ASP A 191 10.11 -0.40 -1.93
C ASP A 191 11.56 -0.84 -2.23
N ASN A 192 12.50 0.07 -1.96
CA ASN A 192 13.95 -0.09 -2.13
C ASN A 192 14.47 -0.16 -3.58
N ILE A 193 13.83 0.53 -4.52
CA ILE A 193 14.46 0.78 -5.82
C ILE A 193 15.69 1.70 -5.63
N PRO A 194 16.85 1.42 -6.23
CA PRO A 194 17.99 2.33 -6.22
C PRO A 194 17.65 3.62 -6.97
N PHE A 195 17.94 4.76 -6.34
CA PHE A 195 17.86 6.08 -6.98
C PHE A 195 19.29 6.53 -7.33
N ASP A 196 19.83 5.94 -8.38
CA ASP A 196 21.12 6.26 -8.97
C ASP A 196 20.94 7.05 -10.29
N ASP A 197 22.03 7.37 -10.96
CA ASP A 197 22.01 8.18 -12.18
C ASP A 197 21.23 7.53 -13.34
N ALA A 198 21.06 6.22 -13.32
CA ALA A 198 20.36 5.46 -14.36
C ALA A 198 18.84 5.40 -14.15
N VAL A 199 18.35 5.69 -12.95
CA VAL A 199 16.95 5.50 -12.54
C VAL A 199 15.95 6.34 -13.36
N GLY A 200 16.39 7.48 -13.91
CA GLY A 200 15.52 8.40 -14.63
C GLY A 200 14.80 7.75 -15.82
N LYS A 201 15.52 6.92 -16.60
CA LYS A 201 14.93 6.19 -17.72
C LYS A 201 13.89 5.16 -17.24
N ASP A 202 14.23 4.41 -16.22
CA ASP A 202 13.33 3.39 -15.64
C ASP A 202 12.07 4.04 -15.06
N LEU A 203 12.19 5.17 -14.37
CA LEU A 203 11.06 5.90 -13.82
C LEU A 203 10.16 6.48 -14.93
N THR A 204 10.73 6.97 -16.04
CA THR A 204 9.95 7.45 -17.18
C THR A 204 9.12 6.32 -17.79
N GLN A 205 9.73 5.17 -18.07
CA GLN A 205 9.00 3.99 -18.58
C GLN A 205 7.92 3.53 -17.58
N LEU A 206 8.24 3.54 -16.29
CA LEU A 206 7.29 3.17 -15.25
C LEU A 206 6.13 4.17 -15.14
N LYS A 207 6.39 5.46 -15.40
CA LYS A 207 5.35 6.51 -15.44
C LYS A 207 4.35 6.24 -16.55
N GLU A 208 4.84 5.89 -17.74
CA GLU A 208 4.02 5.52 -18.90
C GLU A 208 3.17 4.28 -18.60
N LEU A 209 3.78 3.24 -18.02
CA LEU A 209 3.09 2.03 -17.59
C LEU A 209 2.00 2.34 -16.56
N ALA A 210 2.32 3.12 -15.53
CA ALA A 210 1.39 3.48 -14.47
C ALA A 210 0.20 4.29 -15.02
N LEU A 211 0.45 5.22 -15.92
CA LEU A 211 -0.59 6.00 -16.58
C LEU A 211 -1.49 5.11 -17.45
N HIS A 212 -0.91 4.23 -18.25
CA HIS A 212 -1.65 3.31 -19.10
C HIS A 212 -2.56 2.36 -18.32
N GLN A 213 -2.06 1.85 -17.19
CA GLN A 213 -2.80 0.94 -16.31
C GLN A 213 -3.70 1.65 -15.27
N GLY A 214 -3.64 2.98 -15.18
CA GLY A 214 -4.40 3.75 -14.20
C GLY A 214 -3.94 3.55 -12.75
N ILE A 215 -2.67 3.19 -12.52
CA ILE A 215 -2.12 2.81 -11.22
C ILE A 215 -1.40 4.01 -10.58
N ARG A 216 -1.65 4.26 -9.30
CA ARG A 216 -0.89 5.21 -8.47
C ARG A 216 0.37 4.54 -7.96
N VAL A 217 1.52 5.21 -7.97
CA VAL A 217 2.76 4.58 -7.55
C VAL A 217 3.45 5.36 -6.43
N TRP A 218 3.75 4.67 -5.34
CA TRP A 218 4.52 5.19 -4.23
C TRP A 218 5.91 4.55 -4.15
N PHE A 219 6.91 5.37 -3.91
CA PHE A 219 8.30 4.94 -3.82
C PHE A 219 8.87 5.18 -2.44
N SER A 220 9.71 4.24 -1.95
CA SER A 220 10.62 4.53 -0.87
C SER A 220 11.96 5.01 -1.43
N VAL A 221 12.37 6.21 -1.04
CA VAL A 221 13.65 6.81 -1.47
C VAL A 221 14.61 6.89 -0.28
N ARG A 222 15.77 6.25 -0.40
CA ARG A 222 16.80 6.29 0.64
C ARG A 222 17.64 7.54 0.50
N THR A 223 17.72 8.35 1.57
CA THR A 223 18.63 9.50 1.66
C THR A 223 19.84 9.18 2.52
N HIS A 224 20.95 9.92 2.33
CA HIS A 224 22.19 9.71 3.06
C HIS A 224 22.50 10.89 4.00
N ARG A 225 23.21 10.60 5.11
CA ARG A 225 23.40 11.55 6.21
C ARG A 225 24.27 12.78 5.84
N HIS A 226 25.20 12.61 4.93
CA HIS A 226 26.23 13.61 4.61
C HIS A 226 25.99 14.33 3.29
N GLN A 227 24.83 14.14 2.69
CA GLN A 227 24.47 14.81 1.45
C GLN A 227 23.62 16.04 1.78
N GLU A 228 24.13 17.19 1.36
CA GLU A 228 23.36 18.43 1.46
C GLU A 228 22.14 18.37 0.54
N PRO A 229 21.01 18.99 0.95
CA PRO A 229 19.86 19.13 0.08
C PRO A 229 20.26 19.83 -1.23
N GLY A 230 19.68 19.40 -2.34
CA GLY A 230 19.81 20.09 -3.61
C GLY A 230 19.07 21.42 -3.64
N LEU A 231 19.00 22.02 -4.82
CA LEU A 231 18.17 23.19 -5.09
C LEU A 231 16.73 22.92 -4.63
N ASN A 232 16.09 23.87 -3.96
CA ASN A 232 14.74 23.75 -3.36
C ASN A 232 14.62 22.84 -2.13
N GLY A 233 15.75 22.47 -1.48
CA GLY A 233 15.74 21.66 -0.28
C GLY A 233 15.41 20.17 -0.48
N LEU A 234 15.17 19.73 -1.72
CA LEU A 234 14.94 18.33 -2.05
C LEU A 234 16.22 17.51 -1.88
N PRO A 235 16.13 16.26 -1.36
CA PRO A 235 17.25 15.34 -1.38
C PRO A 235 17.77 15.13 -2.80
N ILE A 236 19.10 15.09 -2.95
CA ILE A 236 19.78 15.00 -4.26
C ILE A 236 19.38 13.75 -5.06
N GLN A 237 18.95 12.68 -4.39
CA GLN A 237 18.45 11.47 -5.04
C GLN A 237 17.18 11.71 -5.86
N LEU A 238 16.32 12.61 -5.41
CA LEU A 238 15.08 12.92 -6.10
C LEU A 238 15.25 14.09 -7.09
N GLY A 239 16.22 14.97 -6.85
CA GLY A 239 16.42 16.19 -7.64
C GLY A 239 16.36 15.99 -9.16
N PRO A 240 17.14 15.06 -9.74
CA PRO A 240 17.20 14.83 -11.19
C PRO A 240 15.88 14.35 -11.80
N VAL A 241 15.00 13.75 -11.01
CA VAL A 241 13.72 13.12 -11.44
C VAL A 241 12.50 13.72 -10.72
N ALA A 242 12.68 14.84 -10.02
CA ALA A 242 11.66 15.46 -9.20
C ALA A 242 10.39 15.84 -9.97
N GLU A 243 10.52 16.12 -11.25
CA GLU A 243 9.38 16.45 -12.14
C GLU A 243 8.41 15.28 -12.35
N LEU A 244 8.88 14.04 -12.23
CA LEU A 244 8.05 12.85 -12.38
C LEU A 244 7.14 12.60 -11.16
N PHE A 245 7.38 13.31 -10.06
CA PHE A 245 6.65 13.10 -8.80
C PHE A 245 5.68 14.25 -8.53
N GLU A 246 4.44 13.95 -8.24
CA GLU A 246 3.42 14.92 -7.82
C GLU A 246 3.47 15.16 -6.32
N VAL A 247 3.91 14.16 -5.54
CA VAL A 247 4.03 14.25 -4.09
C VAL A 247 5.41 13.80 -3.64
N ALA A 248 6.06 14.60 -2.78
CA ALA A 248 7.34 14.27 -2.17
C ALA A 248 7.29 14.58 -0.67
N ILE A 249 7.44 13.54 0.15
CA ILE A 249 7.38 13.59 1.61
C ILE A 249 8.72 13.12 2.16
N GLN A 250 9.28 13.86 3.12
CA GLN A 250 10.48 13.45 3.85
C GLN A 250 10.19 13.20 5.32
N LEU A 251 10.69 12.09 5.85
CA LEU A 251 10.68 11.77 7.27
C LEU A 251 12.02 12.21 7.88
N VAL A 252 11.97 13.21 8.76
CA VAL A 252 13.16 13.84 9.37
C VAL A 252 13.15 13.58 10.86
N PRO A 253 14.12 12.82 11.42
CA PRO A 253 14.28 12.71 12.88
C PRO A 253 14.59 14.06 13.51
N VAL A 254 13.74 14.47 14.47
CA VAL A 254 13.90 15.71 15.26
C VAL A 254 13.73 15.35 16.73
N GLY A 255 14.83 15.35 17.48
CA GLY A 255 14.82 14.93 18.87
C GLY A 255 14.33 13.48 19.03
N LYS A 256 13.23 13.31 19.78
CA LYS A 256 12.60 12.00 20.04
C LYS A 256 11.45 11.67 19.08
N GLN A 257 11.21 12.48 18.08
CA GLN A 257 10.10 12.33 17.13
C GLN A 257 10.63 12.33 15.69
N ILE A 258 9.78 11.98 14.75
CA ILE A 258 10.09 12.01 13.32
C ILE A 258 9.10 12.98 12.66
N GLN A 259 9.60 14.13 12.20
CA GLN A 259 8.78 15.12 11.52
C GLN A 259 8.49 14.66 10.08
N ILE A 260 7.25 14.87 9.65
CA ILE A 260 6.82 14.63 8.26
C ILE A 260 6.84 15.96 7.52
N LYS A 261 7.74 16.12 6.55
CA LYS A 261 7.86 17.32 5.72
C LYS A 261 7.37 17.04 4.31
N ALA A 262 6.43 17.85 3.82
CA ALA A 262 6.05 17.82 2.42
C ALA A 262 6.90 18.81 1.62
N PHE A 263 7.54 18.35 0.55
CA PHE A 263 8.31 19.18 -0.38
C PHE A 263 7.55 19.47 -1.67
N LYS A 264 6.63 18.60 -2.05
CA LYS A 264 5.81 18.73 -3.24
C LYS A 264 4.42 18.14 -2.99
N GLY A 265 3.41 18.72 -3.62
CA GLY A 265 2.01 18.34 -3.44
C GLY A 265 1.28 19.18 -2.41
N PRO A 266 -0.01 18.90 -2.17
CA PRO A 266 -0.78 19.55 -1.10
C PRO A 266 -0.04 19.40 0.24
N GLY A 267 0.13 20.49 0.95
CA GLY A 267 0.89 20.52 2.21
C GLY A 267 2.36 20.95 2.06
N SER A 268 2.85 21.21 0.86
CA SER A 268 4.13 21.89 0.65
C SER A 268 4.06 23.41 0.89
N GLU A 269 2.85 23.95 1.08
CA GLU A 269 2.59 25.34 1.40
C GLU A 269 2.82 25.65 2.88
N ALA A 270 3.03 26.93 3.22
CA ALA A 270 3.44 27.39 4.55
C ALA A 270 2.49 27.05 5.72
N ASN A 271 1.31 26.54 5.46
CA ASN A 271 0.29 26.18 6.46
C ASN A 271 0.13 24.65 6.64
N PHE A 272 1.12 23.86 6.31
CA PHE A 272 1.09 22.42 6.53
C PHE A 272 1.09 22.11 8.03
N PRO A 273 0.15 21.30 8.53
CA PRO A 273 0.16 20.92 9.94
C PRO A 273 1.43 20.15 10.26
N ASP A 274 2.03 20.44 11.42
CA ASP A 274 3.19 19.71 11.92
C ASP A 274 2.79 18.27 12.28
N LEU A 275 2.82 17.41 11.28
CA LEU A 275 2.58 15.99 11.46
C LEU A 275 3.87 15.29 11.88
N MET A 276 3.73 14.40 12.84
CA MET A 276 4.82 13.61 13.37
C MET A 276 4.57 12.12 13.16
N LEU A 277 5.65 11.38 13.01
CA LEU A 277 5.65 9.93 13.11
C LEU A 277 6.23 9.56 14.47
N ASP A 278 5.45 8.84 15.27
CA ASP A 278 5.95 8.30 16.55
C ASP A 278 6.98 7.19 16.27
N PRO A 279 8.22 7.31 16.72
CA PRO A 279 9.26 6.31 16.44
C PRO A 279 9.01 4.96 17.11
N THR A 280 8.17 4.90 18.16
CA THR A 280 7.85 3.65 18.86
C THR A 280 6.80 2.83 18.11
N THR A 281 5.76 3.50 17.65
CA THR A 281 4.65 2.87 16.92
C THR A 281 4.82 2.95 15.40
N MET A 282 5.65 3.87 14.92
CA MET A 282 5.79 4.24 13.50
C MET A 282 4.46 4.72 12.90
N LEU A 283 3.54 5.21 13.72
CA LEU A 283 2.26 5.75 13.29
C LEU A 283 2.30 7.28 13.22
N ILE A 284 1.51 7.81 12.31
CA ILE A 284 1.35 9.26 12.19
C ILE A 284 0.49 9.75 13.35
N THR A 285 0.98 10.76 14.05
CA THR A 285 0.30 11.41 15.16
C THR A 285 0.26 12.92 14.94
N ASP A 286 -0.74 13.58 15.51
CA ASP A 286 -0.73 15.05 15.61
C ASP A 286 0.16 15.48 16.77
N GLN A 287 0.73 16.68 16.69
CA GLN A 287 1.14 17.38 17.89
C GLN A 287 -0.12 17.83 18.63
N SER A 288 -0.33 17.24 19.79
CA SER A 288 -1.29 17.75 20.78
C SER A 288 -0.64 18.89 21.57
#